data_ee6f87273a268b5c54d8111f8430385e
#
_entry.id   ee6f87273a268b5c54d8111f8430385e
#
_cell.length_a   1.000
_cell.length_b   1.000
_cell.length_c   1.000
_cell.angle_alpha   90.00
_cell.angle_beta   90.00
_cell.angle_gamma   90.00
#
_symmetry.space_group_name_H-M   'P 1'
#
loop_
_entity.id
_entity.type
_entity.pdbx_description
1 polymer ?
#
loop_
_entity_poly.entity_id
_entity_poly.type
_entity_poly.pdbx_seq_one_letter_code
_entity_poly.pdbx_strand_id
1 'polypeptide(L)'
;ALLEKEPKAACWIKKVLGADEFLNGKERWCLWLVDATQNDFQQMPEVHKRIEKIRLLRIKAGHPAALKMAEKPHLFMQVSQPKTGDYILIPGVSSERRTYIPIGFYDSNVISTNANYILPNGTLYEFAILTSLMHNDWMRQVAGRLKSDYRYSAKVVYNTFPWPKTNDAQRKSIIALAKTVLLTRENYPENTLAELYDPLKMPTDLF
;
A
#
# COMPACT_ATOMS: atom_id res chain seq x y z
N ALA A 1 -18.19 -18.60 3.24
CA ALA A 1 -18.28 -18.89 4.70
C ALA A 1 -18.82 -17.72 5.53
N LEU A 2 -18.16 -16.52 5.60
CA LEU A 2 -18.72 -15.39 6.38
C LEU A 2 -19.96 -14.82 5.71
N LEU A 3 -19.88 -14.45 4.43
CA LEU A 3 -20.96 -13.82 3.67
C LEU A 3 -22.21 -14.71 3.50
N GLU A 4 -22.07 -16.02 3.55
CA GLU A 4 -23.20 -16.95 3.55
C GLU A 4 -24.02 -16.84 4.85
N LYS A 5 -23.35 -16.58 5.99
CA LYS A 5 -23.98 -16.42 7.30
C LYS A 5 -24.44 -15.00 7.56
N GLU A 6 -23.68 -14.03 7.07
CA GLU A 6 -23.87 -12.60 7.30
C GLU A 6 -23.67 -11.79 6.00
N PRO A 7 -24.65 -11.79 5.09
CA PRO A 7 -24.56 -11.01 3.84
C PRO A 7 -24.31 -9.51 4.06
N LYS A 8 -24.81 -8.95 5.19
CA LYS A 8 -24.59 -7.55 5.58
C LYS A 8 -23.11 -7.20 5.80
N ALA A 9 -22.24 -8.19 6.07
CA ALA A 9 -20.83 -7.96 6.22
C ALA A 9 -20.12 -7.58 4.91
N ALA A 10 -20.77 -7.75 3.74
CA ALA A 10 -20.18 -7.50 2.43
C ALA A 10 -19.66 -6.07 2.27
N CYS A 11 -20.39 -5.06 2.74
CA CYS A 11 -19.99 -3.65 2.67
C CYS A 11 -18.76 -3.31 3.51
N TRP A 12 -18.41 -4.16 4.48
CA TRP A 12 -17.23 -4.01 5.35
C TRP A 12 -16.02 -4.80 4.88
N ILE A 13 -16.18 -5.67 3.88
CA ILE A 13 -15.06 -6.45 3.33
C ILE A 13 -14.35 -5.62 2.29
N LYS A 14 -13.07 -5.33 2.53
CA LYS A 14 -12.21 -4.60 1.59
C LYS A 14 -10.95 -5.40 1.28
N LYS A 15 -10.43 -5.23 0.05
CA LYS A 15 -9.12 -5.77 -0.34
C LYS A 15 -8.06 -5.09 0.53
N VAL A 16 -7.07 -5.88 1.00
CA VAL A 16 -5.97 -5.35 1.81
C VAL A 16 -4.64 -5.74 1.19
N LEU A 17 -3.73 -4.77 1.07
CA LEU A 17 -2.42 -4.94 0.48
C LEU A 17 -1.32 -4.70 1.52
N GLY A 18 -0.57 -5.74 1.82
CA GLY A 18 0.79 -5.63 2.31
C GLY A 18 1.79 -5.58 1.14
N ALA A 19 3.08 -5.61 1.44
CA ALA A 19 4.10 -5.61 0.39
C ALA A 19 4.04 -6.88 -0.48
N ASP A 20 3.73 -8.03 0.11
CA ASP A 20 3.65 -9.30 -0.61
C ASP A 20 2.43 -9.34 -1.55
N GLU A 21 1.25 -8.92 -1.06
CA GLU A 21 0.05 -8.85 -1.89
C GLU A 21 0.22 -7.88 -3.06
N PHE A 22 0.84 -6.73 -2.79
CA PHE A 22 1.10 -5.72 -3.81
C PHE A 22 2.08 -6.20 -4.89
N LEU A 23 3.21 -6.78 -4.49
CA LEU A 23 4.26 -7.19 -5.40
C LEU A 23 3.91 -8.46 -6.18
N ASN A 24 3.27 -9.43 -5.53
CA ASN A 24 3.02 -10.76 -6.08
C ASN A 24 1.55 -10.98 -6.50
N GLY A 25 0.71 -9.95 -6.49
CA GLY A 25 -0.69 -10.04 -6.93
C GLY A 25 -1.57 -10.93 -6.05
N LYS A 26 -1.15 -11.25 -4.82
CA LYS A 26 -1.91 -12.13 -3.93
C LYS A 26 -3.18 -11.45 -3.44
N GLU A 27 -4.22 -12.24 -3.30
CA GLU A 27 -5.48 -11.76 -2.77
C GLU A 27 -5.55 -11.90 -1.25
N ARG A 28 -5.84 -10.81 -0.56
CA ARG A 28 -6.16 -10.79 0.85
C ARG A 28 -7.26 -9.77 1.13
N TRP A 29 -8.17 -10.13 2.04
CA TRP A 29 -9.32 -9.35 2.40
C TRP A 29 -9.37 -9.08 3.89
N CYS A 30 -9.92 -7.96 4.30
CA CYS A 30 -10.12 -7.61 5.70
C CYS A 30 -11.54 -7.11 5.95
N LEU A 31 -11.95 -7.13 7.20
CA LEU A 31 -13.10 -6.38 7.68
C LEU A 31 -12.62 -4.97 8.05
N TRP A 32 -13.03 -3.97 7.27
CA TRP A 32 -12.70 -2.57 7.49
C TRP A 32 -13.86 -1.88 8.20
N LEU A 33 -13.80 -1.83 9.53
CA LEU A 33 -14.89 -1.46 10.40
C LEU A 33 -14.72 -0.06 11.01
N VAL A 34 -13.96 0.82 10.36
CA VAL A 34 -13.62 2.16 10.90
C VAL A 34 -14.85 3.02 11.16
N ASP A 35 -15.83 2.96 10.27
CA ASP A 35 -17.07 3.73 10.36
C ASP A 35 -18.26 2.88 10.85
N ALA A 36 -18.02 1.64 11.31
CA ALA A 36 -19.07 0.76 11.82
C ALA A 36 -19.58 1.22 13.20
N THR A 37 -20.89 1.20 13.37
CA THR A 37 -21.58 1.59 14.57
C THR A 37 -21.89 0.39 15.48
N GLN A 38 -22.28 0.65 16.73
CA GLN A 38 -22.73 -0.41 17.65
C GLN A 38 -23.93 -1.19 17.10
N ASN A 39 -24.82 -0.52 16.38
CA ASN A 39 -25.96 -1.15 15.74
C ASN A 39 -25.53 -2.14 14.63
N ASP A 40 -24.49 -1.79 13.86
CA ASP A 40 -23.94 -2.68 12.84
C ASP A 40 -23.39 -3.97 13.47
N PHE A 41 -22.68 -3.87 14.59
CA PHE A 41 -22.14 -5.04 15.30
C PHE A 41 -23.27 -5.94 15.86
N GLN A 42 -24.36 -5.36 16.34
CA GLN A 42 -25.53 -6.14 16.81
C GLN A 42 -26.19 -6.93 15.69
N GLN A 43 -26.15 -6.41 14.46
CA GLN A 43 -26.70 -7.05 13.27
C GLN A 43 -25.77 -8.07 12.61
N MET A 44 -24.53 -8.18 13.09
CA MET A 44 -23.48 -9.04 12.52
C MET A 44 -22.80 -9.88 13.63
N PRO A 45 -23.47 -10.90 14.19
CA PRO A 45 -22.97 -11.68 15.32
C PRO A 45 -21.67 -12.44 15.01
N GLU A 46 -21.45 -12.92 13.79
CA GLU A 46 -20.19 -13.59 13.42
C GLU A 46 -19.03 -12.60 13.30
N VAL A 47 -19.28 -11.38 12.81
CA VAL A 47 -18.30 -10.28 12.83
C VAL A 47 -17.99 -9.91 14.29
N HIS A 48 -19.01 -9.78 15.14
CA HIS A 48 -18.84 -9.46 16.56
C HIS A 48 -17.98 -10.52 17.27
N LYS A 49 -18.22 -11.81 17.05
CA LYS A 49 -17.37 -12.90 17.57
C LYS A 49 -15.89 -12.76 17.15
N ARG A 50 -15.62 -12.32 15.93
CA ARG A 50 -14.24 -12.07 15.45
C ARG A 50 -13.62 -10.89 16.18
N ILE A 51 -14.37 -9.80 16.38
CA ILE A 51 -13.93 -8.63 17.13
C ILE A 51 -13.54 -9.03 18.57
N GLU A 52 -14.39 -9.84 19.24
CA GLU A 52 -14.11 -10.30 20.60
C GLU A 52 -12.84 -11.20 20.66
N LYS A 53 -12.65 -12.07 19.68
CA LYS A 53 -11.40 -12.85 19.59
C LYS A 53 -10.16 -11.93 19.48
N ILE A 54 -10.23 -10.89 18.67
CA ILE A 54 -9.15 -9.91 18.54
C ILE A 54 -8.93 -9.16 19.86
N ARG A 55 -9.99 -8.76 20.55
CA ARG A 55 -9.92 -8.13 21.87
C ARG A 55 -9.15 -9.01 22.87
N LEU A 56 -9.53 -10.27 22.98
CA LEU A 56 -8.89 -11.22 23.88
C LEU A 56 -7.40 -11.46 23.52
N LEU A 57 -7.07 -11.56 22.23
CA LEU A 57 -5.69 -11.70 21.75
C LEU A 57 -4.85 -10.47 22.13
N ARG A 58 -5.40 -9.27 21.99
CA ARG A 58 -4.72 -8.02 22.36
C ARG A 58 -4.49 -7.92 23.88
N ILE A 59 -5.47 -8.32 24.69
CA ILE A 59 -5.33 -8.41 26.13
C ILE A 59 -4.23 -9.42 26.51
N LYS A 60 -4.26 -10.61 25.91
CA LYS A 60 -3.24 -11.65 26.14
C LYS A 60 -1.83 -11.21 25.76
N ALA A 61 -1.69 -10.39 24.75
CA ALA A 61 -0.38 -9.84 24.33
C ALA A 61 0.26 -8.94 25.39
N GLY A 62 -0.54 -8.28 26.26
CA GLY A 62 -0.12 -7.64 27.50
C GLY A 62 0.69 -6.35 27.37
N HIS A 63 1.21 -5.98 26.19
CA HIS A 63 1.98 -4.74 26.04
C HIS A 63 1.06 -3.52 25.93
N PRO A 64 1.50 -2.31 26.36
CA PRO A 64 0.62 -1.12 26.47
C PRO A 64 -0.14 -0.76 25.19
N ALA A 65 0.51 -0.84 24.03
CA ALA A 65 -0.14 -0.54 22.77
C ALA A 65 -1.27 -1.54 22.41
N ALA A 66 -1.07 -2.84 22.71
CA ALA A 66 -2.11 -3.85 22.47
C ALA A 66 -3.30 -3.67 23.43
N LEU A 67 -3.03 -3.38 24.72
CA LEU A 67 -4.07 -3.11 25.70
C LEU A 67 -4.93 -1.91 25.32
N LYS A 68 -4.30 -0.81 24.90
CA LYS A 68 -5.02 0.37 24.38
C LYS A 68 -5.89 0.03 23.17
N MET A 69 -5.41 -0.82 22.28
CA MET A 69 -6.16 -1.26 21.11
C MET A 69 -7.22 -2.32 21.42
N ALA A 70 -7.18 -2.96 22.60
CA ALA A 70 -8.24 -3.85 23.05
C ALA A 70 -9.53 -3.09 23.43
N GLU A 71 -9.45 -1.78 23.69
CA GLU A 71 -10.61 -0.90 23.88
C GLU A 71 -11.40 -0.66 22.59
N LYS A 72 -10.71 -0.74 21.44
CA LYS A 72 -11.27 -0.56 20.09
C LYS A 72 -10.88 -1.75 19.19
N PRO A 73 -11.34 -2.96 19.50
CA PRO A 73 -10.84 -4.19 18.88
C PRO A 73 -11.19 -4.33 17.40
N HIS A 74 -12.20 -3.61 16.91
CA HIS A 74 -12.61 -3.55 15.51
C HIS A 74 -11.68 -2.73 14.62
N LEU A 75 -10.81 -1.89 15.20
CA LEU A 75 -9.89 -1.04 14.45
C LEU A 75 -8.53 -1.71 14.23
N PHE A 76 -7.90 -1.39 13.10
CA PHE A 76 -6.48 -1.64 12.88
C PHE A 76 -5.64 -0.71 13.78
N MET A 77 -4.42 -1.11 14.10
CA MET A 77 -3.52 -0.29 14.93
C MET A 77 -3.18 1.06 14.27
N GLN A 78 -3.16 1.09 12.95
CA GLN A 78 -2.98 2.31 12.15
C GLN A 78 -4.12 2.41 11.15
N VAL A 79 -4.77 3.56 11.16
CA VAL A 79 -5.83 3.93 10.21
C VAL A 79 -5.31 5.17 9.48
N SER A 80 -4.47 4.94 8.47
CA SER A 80 -3.90 5.99 7.61
C SER A 80 -4.59 6.09 6.26
N GLN A 81 -5.53 5.19 5.99
CA GLN A 81 -6.25 5.11 4.73
C GLN A 81 -7.04 6.39 4.46
N PRO A 82 -6.92 7.01 3.27
CA PRO A 82 -7.79 8.13 2.89
C PRO A 82 -9.25 7.66 2.83
N LYS A 83 -10.18 8.52 3.22
CA LYS A 83 -11.61 8.18 3.17
C LYS A 83 -12.15 8.14 1.74
N THR A 84 -11.60 8.95 0.87
CA THR A 84 -12.01 9.10 -0.53
C THR A 84 -10.78 9.40 -1.41
N GLY A 85 -10.94 9.25 -2.72
CA GLY A 85 -9.89 9.53 -3.69
C GLY A 85 -8.87 8.40 -3.83
N ASP A 86 -7.88 8.68 -4.66
CA ASP A 86 -6.81 7.73 -4.97
C ASP A 86 -5.55 8.02 -4.17
N TYR A 87 -4.67 7.04 -4.11
CA TYR A 87 -3.35 7.20 -3.51
C TYR A 87 -2.29 6.40 -4.28
N ILE A 88 -1.05 6.84 -4.19
CA ILE A 88 0.09 6.05 -4.65
C ILE A 88 0.57 5.18 -3.49
N LEU A 89 0.69 3.87 -3.75
CA LEU A 89 1.24 2.89 -2.81
C LEU A 89 2.72 2.68 -3.10
N ILE A 90 3.56 2.78 -2.07
CA ILE A 90 5.01 2.59 -2.11
C ILE A 90 5.37 1.49 -1.11
N PRO A 91 5.93 0.34 -1.54
CA PRO A 91 6.32 -0.70 -0.60
C PRO A 91 7.42 -0.21 0.35
N GLY A 92 7.26 -0.51 1.64
CA GLY A 92 8.22 -0.11 2.67
C GLY A 92 9.58 -0.85 2.58
N VAL A 93 9.62 -1.97 1.87
CA VAL A 93 10.86 -2.75 1.61
C VAL A 93 10.90 -3.14 0.14
N SER A 94 12.03 -2.95 -0.49
CA SER A 94 12.29 -3.37 -1.87
C SER A 94 13.64 -4.07 -1.98
N SER A 95 13.69 -5.14 -2.79
CA SER A 95 14.92 -5.90 -3.02
C SER A 95 16.04 -4.99 -3.52
N GLU A 96 17.25 -5.17 -2.98
CA GLU A 96 18.47 -4.46 -3.44
C GLU A 96 18.77 -4.71 -4.92
N ARG A 97 18.29 -5.83 -5.46
CA ARG A 97 18.51 -6.22 -6.87
C ARG A 97 17.68 -5.41 -7.86
N ARG A 98 16.57 -4.79 -7.41
CA ARG A 98 15.69 -4.01 -8.31
C ARG A 98 16.32 -2.67 -8.66
N THR A 99 16.29 -2.35 -9.96
CA THR A 99 16.68 -1.02 -10.44
C THR A 99 15.65 0.03 -10.03
N TYR A 100 14.37 -0.31 -10.09
CA TYR A 100 13.28 0.57 -9.76
C TYR A 100 12.38 -0.06 -8.68
N ILE A 101 11.91 0.75 -7.73
CA ILE A 101 10.90 0.33 -6.76
C ILE A 101 9.54 0.28 -7.48
N PRO A 102 8.84 -0.86 -7.50
CA PRO A 102 7.46 -0.90 -7.98
C PRO A 102 6.60 -0.02 -7.09
N ILE A 103 5.84 0.89 -7.69
CA ILE A 103 4.79 1.66 -7.03
C ILE A 103 3.53 1.62 -7.90
N GLY A 104 2.36 1.91 -7.32
CA GLY A 104 1.10 1.82 -8.08
C GLY A 104 0.00 2.69 -7.48
N PHE A 105 -1.03 2.94 -8.29
CA PHE A 105 -2.24 3.66 -7.87
C PHE A 105 -3.29 2.70 -7.34
N TYR A 106 -3.98 3.13 -6.30
CA TYR A 106 -5.14 2.46 -5.72
C TYR A 106 -6.15 3.48 -5.22
N ASP A 107 -7.41 3.11 -5.27
CA ASP A 107 -8.49 3.90 -4.67
C ASP A 107 -8.63 3.62 -3.16
N SER A 108 -9.40 4.44 -2.48
CA SER A 108 -9.64 4.35 -1.03
C SER A 108 -10.35 3.07 -0.56
N ASN A 109 -10.87 2.23 -1.47
CA ASN A 109 -11.48 0.94 -1.13
C ASN A 109 -10.45 -0.17 -0.97
N VAL A 110 -9.23 0.03 -1.46
CA VAL A 110 -8.11 -0.90 -1.25
C VAL A 110 -7.30 -0.43 -0.04
N ILE A 111 -7.28 -1.23 1.00
CA ILE A 111 -6.64 -0.87 2.27
C ILE A 111 -5.14 -1.20 2.22
N SER A 112 -4.30 -0.21 2.50
CA SER A 112 -2.86 -0.43 2.63
C SER A 112 -2.49 -0.77 4.08
N THR A 113 -1.63 -1.77 4.27
CA THR A 113 -1.08 -2.07 5.59
C THR A 113 0.14 -1.19 5.91
N ASN A 114 0.61 -1.26 7.15
CA ASN A 114 1.85 -0.60 7.61
C ASN A 114 3.15 -1.14 6.97
N ALA A 115 3.06 -2.16 6.13
CA ALA A 115 4.18 -2.62 5.30
C ALA A 115 4.47 -1.69 4.11
N ASN A 116 3.56 -0.78 3.82
CA ASN A 116 3.66 0.17 2.72
C ASN A 116 3.51 1.61 3.23
N TYR A 117 3.99 2.53 2.44
CA TYR A 117 3.65 3.96 2.52
C TYR A 117 2.59 4.30 1.50
N ILE A 118 1.78 5.29 1.81
CA ILE A 118 0.77 5.83 0.89
C ILE A 118 0.99 7.32 0.70
N LEU A 119 0.79 7.79 -0.52
CA LEU A 119 0.75 9.22 -0.86
C LEU A 119 -0.68 9.55 -1.32
N PRO A 120 -1.54 10.06 -0.41
CA PRO A 120 -2.90 10.44 -0.77
C PRO A 120 -2.92 11.53 -1.84
N ASN A 121 -3.85 11.42 -2.78
CA ASN A 121 -4.01 12.34 -3.90
C ASN A 121 -2.75 12.52 -4.77
N GLY A 122 -1.83 11.55 -4.73
CA GLY A 122 -0.66 11.53 -5.61
C GLY A 122 -1.09 11.49 -7.07
N THR A 123 -0.45 12.31 -7.90
CA THR A 123 -0.77 12.42 -9.33
C THR A 123 0.24 11.65 -10.19
N LEU A 124 0.00 11.61 -11.50
CA LEU A 124 0.95 11.04 -12.44
C LEU A 124 2.33 11.73 -12.41
N TYR A 125 2.39 12.98 -11.98
CA TYR A 125 3.65 13.69 -11.82
C TYR A 125 4.47 13.12 -10.67
N GLU A 126 3.87 12.99 -9.48
CA GLU A 126 4.55 12.37 -8.34
C GLU A 126 4.92 10.92 -8.63
N PHE A 127 4.03 10.16 -9.30
CA PHE A 127 4.33 8.81 -9.73
C PHE A 127 5.58 8.77 -10.63
N ALA A 128 5.66 9.63 -11.65
CA ALA A 128 6.80 9.69 -12.57
C ALA A 128 8.12 9.99 -11.83
N ILE A 129 8.09 10.99 -10.94
CA ILE A 129 9.28 11.35 -10.17
C ILE A 129 9.71 10.21 -9.26
N LEU A 130 8.78 9.58 -8.54
CA LEU A 130 9.08 8.49 -7.61
C LEU A 130 9.56 7.20 -8.31
N THR A 131 9.14 6.96 -9.56
CA THR A 131 9.62 5.84 -10.38
C THR A 131 10.90 6.17 -11.16
N SER A 132 11.32 7.43 -11.21
CA SER A 132 12.51 7.84 -11.95
C SER A 132 13.80 7.21 -11.39
N LEU A 133 14.81 7.05 -12.25
CA LEU A 133 16.14 6.60 -11.84
C LEU A 133 16.72 7.53 -10.75
N MET A 134 16.53 8.85 -10.91
CA MET A 134 17.03 9.83 -9.94
C MET A 134 16.48 9.61 -8.53
N HIS A 135 15.18 9.34 -8.38
CA HIS A 135 14.60 9.05 -7.06
C HIS A 135 15.04 7.69 -6.52
N ASN A 136 15.17 6.69 -7.39
CA ASN A 136 15.65 5.37 -6.99
C ASN A 136 17.13 5.41 -6.56
N ASP A 137 17.98 6.18 -7.24
CA ASP A 137 19.36 6.38 -6.83
C ASP A 137 19.47 7.16 -5.52
N TRP A 138 18.68 8.22 -5.36
CA TRP A 138 18.55 8.90 -4.07
C TRP A 138 18.18 7.94 -2.95
N MET A 139 17.13 7.14 -3.16
CA MET A 139 16.70 6.14 -2.19
C MET A 139 17.81 5.16 -1.84
N ARG A 140 18.61 4.68 -2.82
CA ARG A 140 19.74 3.78 -2.58
C ARG A 140 20.80 4.38 -1.67
N GLN A 141 21.02 5.71 -1.76
CA GLN A 141 22.03 6.41 -0.96
C GLN A 141 21.56 6.68 0.47
N VAL A 142 20.29 7.03 0.66
CA VAL A 142 19.80 7.54 1.97
C VAL A 142 18.95 6.54 2.74
N ALA A 143 18.41 5.50 2.09
CA ALA A 143 17.53 4.54 2.75
C ALA A 143 18.30 3.66 3.74
N GLY A 144 17.62 3.30 4.83
CA GLY A 144 18.07 2.23 5.70
C GLY A 144 18.03 0.86 4.99
N ARG A 145 18.53 -0.15 5.69
CA ARG A 145 18.50 -1.55 5.21
C ARG A 145 17.71 -2.44 6.15
N LEU A 146 17.05 -3.44 5.57
CA LEU A 146 16.51 -4.59 6.28
C LEU A 146 17.19 -5.83 5.71
N LYS A 147 18.21 -6.35 6.40
CA LYS A 147 19.22 -7.25 5.83
C LYS A 147 19.89 -6.56 4.63
N SER A 148 19.82 -7.14 3.43
CA SER A 148 20.35 -6.53 2.19
C SER A 148 19.36 -5.57 1.52
N ASP A 149 18.06 -5.73 1.74
CA ASP A 149 17.00 -4.99 1.05
C ASP A 149 16.90 -3.52 1.51
N TYR A 150 16.50 -2.64 0.61
CA TYR A 150 16.26 -1.23 0.93
C TYR A 150 14.99 -1.05 1.74
N ARG A 151 15.11 -0.34 2.87
CA ARG A 151 13.97 0.06 3.68
C ARG A 151 13.61 1.51 3.38
N TYR A 152 12.56 1.70 2.58
CA TYR A 152 12.01 3.02 2.28
C TYR A 152 11.54 3.71 3.56
N SER A 153 11.75 5.01 3.65
CA SER A 153 11.28 5.82 4.78
C SER A 153 10.77 7.17 4.27
N ALA A 154 9.53 7.51 4.64
CA ALA A 154 8.99 8.82 4.30
C ALA A 154 9.88 9.95 4.86
N LYS A 155 10.39 9.82 6.09
CA LYS A 155 11.22 10.86 6.73
C LYS A 155 12.56 11.07 6.05
N VAL A 156 13.21 9.99 5.62
CA VAL A 156 14.61 10.02 5.15
C VAL A 156 14.69 9.95 3.63
N VAL A 157 13.75 9.29 2.96
CA VAL A 157 13.79 9.16 1.48
C VAL A 157 12.89 10.20 0.83
N TYR A 158 11.59 10.21 1.16
CA TYR A 158 10.62 11.08 0.50
C TYR A 158 10.80 12.56 0.87
N ASN A 159 10.86 12.88 2.17
CA ASN A 159 10.87 14.27 2.62
C ASN A 159 12.20 15.00 2.37
N THR A 160 13.30 14.26 2.19
CA THR A 160 14.62 14.86 1.91
C THR A 160 15.00 14.83 0.43
N PHE A 161 14.16 14.20 -0.39
CA PHE A 161 14.39 14.17 -1.84
C PHE A 161 14.33 15.60 -2.42
N PRO A 162 15.31 15.99 -3.24
CA PRO A 162 15.33 17.31 -3.88
C PRO A 162 14.35 17.34 -5.07
N TRP A 163 13.08 17.56 -4.79
CA TRP A 163 12.05 17.60 -5.83
C TRP A 163 12.40 18.59 -6.93
N PRO A 164 12.33 18.19 -8.21
CA PRO A 164 12.72 19.05 -9.32
C PRO A 164 11.72 20.23 -9.47
N LYS A 165 12.28 21.40 -9.69
CA LYS A 165 11.50 22.57 -10.12
C LYS A 165 11.24 22.45 -11.63
N THR A 166 10.02 22.22 -12.04
CA THR A 166 9.62 22.04 -13.43
C THR A 166 8.72 23.14 -13.92
N ASN A 167 8.92 23.57 -15.17
CA ASN A 167 7.91 24.40 -15.85
C ASN A 167 6.78 23.51 -16.42
N ASP A 168 5.72 24.13 -16.95
CA ASP A 168 4.53 23.42 -17.43
C ASP A 168 4.83 22.46 -18.57
N ALA A 169 5.72 22.80 -19.49
CA ALA A 169 6.12 21.93 -20.60
C ALA A 169 6.85 20.67 -20.11
N GLN A 170 7.79 20.83 -19.20
CA GLN A 170 8.51 19.74 -18.56
C GLN A 170 7.53 18.85 -17.76
N ARG A 171 6.62 19.46 -16.99
CA ARG A 171 5.60 18.71 -16.23
C ARG A 171 4.71 17.87 -17.13
N LYS A 172 4.26 18.42 -18.27
CA LYS A 172 3.48 17.68 -19.27
C LYS A 172 4.25 16.49 -19.84
N SER A 173 5.51 16.69 -20.18
CA SER A 173 6.39 15.61 -20.70
C SER A 173 6.59 14.50 -19.66
N ILE A 174 6.85 14.85 -18.40
CA ILE A 174 7.01 13.90 -17.30
C ILE A 174 5.72 13.07 -17.10
N ILE A 175 4.57 13.73 -17.12
CA ILE A 175 3.27 13.04 -17.01
C ILE A 175 3.02 12.09 -18.20
N ALA A 176 3.42 12.48 -19.40
CA ALA A 176 3.30 11.61 -20.59
C ALA A 176 4.15 10.34 -20.42
N LEU A 177 5.38 10.44 -19.94
CA LEU A 177 6.24 9.29 -19.65
C LEU A 177 5.64 8.39 -18.55
N ALA A 178 5.04 8.96 -17.50
CA ALA A 178 4.34 8.19 -16.48
C ALA A 178 3.21 7.32 -17.06
N LYS A 179 2.44 7.90 -17.98
CA LYS A 179 1.39 7.15 -18.69
C LYS A 179 1.96 6.01 -19.52
N THR A 180 3.06 6.24 -20.22
CA THR A 180 3.73 5.18 -21.00
C THR A 180 4.14 4.02 -20.08
N VAL A 181 4.75 4.28 -18.92
CA VAL A 181 5.11 3.23 -17.95
C VAL A 181 3.88 2.42 -17.52
N LEU A 182 2.77 3.08 -17.22
CA LEU A 182 1.54 2.38 -16.80
C LEU A 182 0.93 1.55 -17.95
N LEU A 183 0.86 2.12 -19.16
CA LEU A 183 0.37 1.40 -20.35
C LEU A 183 1.27 0.21 -20.70
N THR A 184 2.59 0.37 -20.59
CA THR A 184 3.53 -0.75 -20.82
C THR A 184 3.28 -1.88 -19.83
N ARG A 185 2.99 -1.60 -18.56
CA ARG A 185 2.63 -2.65 -17.58
C ARG A 185 1.37 -3.42 -17.99
N GLU A 186 0.39 -2.75 -18.59
CA GLU A 186 -0.87 -3.36 -19.06
C GLU A 186 -0.66 -4.36 -20.21
N ASN A 187 0.47 -4.26 -20.94
CA ASN A 187 0.84 -5.23 -21.97
C ASN A 187 1.29 -6.58 -21.39
N TYR A 188 1.51 -6.66 -20.09
CA TYR A 188 1.99 -7.85 -19.38
C TYR A 188 1.02 -8.28 -18.24
N PRO A 189 -0.26 -8.57 -18.54
CA PRO A 189 -1.27 -8.81 -17.51
C PRO A 189 -1.02 -10.06 -16.68
N GLU A 190 -0.27 -11.03 -17.21
CA GLU A 190 0.07 -12.28 -16.52
C GLU A 190 1.25 -12.14 -15.55
N ASN A 191 1.99 -11.03 -15.64
CA ASN A 191 3.17 -10.82 -14.81
C ASN A 191 2.82 -10.03 -13.54
N THR A 192 3.36 -10.47 -12.43
CA THR A 192 3.32 -9.72 -11.18
C THR A 192 4.26 -8.52 -11.23
N LEU A 193 4.03 -7.51 -10.39
CA LEU A 193 4.99 -6.39 -10.25
C LEU A 193 6.38 -6.88 -9.80
N ALA A 194 6.44 -7.96 -9.02
CA ALA A 194 7.70 -8.55 -8.61
C ALA A 194 8.50 -9.06 -9.82
N GLU A 195 7.83 -9.64 -10.81
CA GLU A 195 8.45 -10.13 -12.05
C GLU A 195 8.77 -9.01 -13.02
N LEU A 196 7.85 -8.06 -13.24
CA LEU A 196 8.06 -6.90 -14.11
C LEU A 196 9.27 -6.05 -13.69
N TYR A 197 9.59 -6.05 -12.40
CA TYR A 197 10.72 -5.28 -11.84
C TYR A 197 11.87 -6.16 -11.36
N ASP A 198 11.91 -7.44 -11.73
CA ASP A 198 13.07 -8.30 -11.52
C ASP A 198 14.12 -7.98 -12.59
N PRO A 199 15.39 -7.70 -12.23
CA PRO A 199 16.44 -7.33 -13.20
C PRO A 199 16.67 -8.36 -14.31
N LEU A 200 16.31 -9.62 -14.07
CA LEU A 200 16.48 -10.70 -15.05
C LEU A 200 15.25 -10.94 -15.93
N LYS A 201 14.10 -10.34 -15.58
CA LYS A 201 12.82 -10.56 -16.26
C LYS A 201 12.16 -9.27 -16.75
N MET A 202 12.66 -8.12 -16.32
CA MET A 202 12.09 -6.81 -16.66
C MET A 202 12.06 -6.63 -18.18
N PRO A 203 10.89 -6.36 -18.79
CA PRO A 203 10.80 -6.10 -20.21
C PRO A 203 11.62 -4.86 -20.61
N THR A 204 12.24 -4.90 -21.78
CA THR A 204 13.09 -3.80 -22.27
C THR A 204 12.31 -2.51 -22.54
N ASP A 205 11.05 -2.61 -22.88
CA ASP A 205 10.14 -1.48 -23.11
C ASP A 205 9.62 -0.86 -21.79
N LEU A 206 9.82 -1.52 -20.66
CA LEU A 206 9.54 -0.99 -19.33
C LEU A 206 10.78 -0.33 -18.69
N PHE A 207 11.99 -0.65 -19.19
CA PHE A 207 13.24 -0.10 -18.70
C PHE A 207 13.43 1.32 -19.25
#